data_255c44ace683a094cf30b31469c2cfcb
#
_entry.id   255c44ace683a094cf30b31469c2cfcb
#
_cell.length_a   1.000
_cell.length_b   1.000
_cell.length_c   1.000
_cell.angle_alpha   90.00
_cell.angle_beta   90.00
_cell.angle_gamma   90.00
#
_symmetry.space_group_name_H-M   'P 1'
#
loop_
_entity.id
_entity.type
_entity.pdbx_description
1 polymer ?
#
loop_
_entity_poly.entity_id
_entity_poly.type
_entity_poly.pdbx_seq_one_letter_code
_entity_poly.pdbx_strand_id
1 'polypeptide(L)'
;MMMKILRCKFILRLVVTACLILACLLWWIGWGSWPNPELQKLPWQPDVIIVLGGGNEERPREALRLVQKYPEVSIVVTGDSGIMLAPLLKAGIGRSKIHHEQAATSTVENATFTNPILDKLGAKRVVLVTNWFHAPRSLAVFRRHQPGREFAAAFEPKPEKMSNWHRYASRRERLAALVYLVRDRIWSF
;
A
#
# COMPACT_ATOMS: atom_id res chain seq x y z
N MET A 1 -10.96 40.12 -37.72
CA MET A 1 -10.71 40.57 -36.33
C MET A 1 -11.46 39.71 -35.30
N MET A 2 -12.75 39.45 -35.49
CA MET A 2 -13.63 38.65 -34.57
C MET A 2 -13.13 37.22 -34.30
N MET A 3 -12.65 36.49 -35.31
CA MET A 3 -12.14 35.12 -35.18
C MET A 3 -10.86 35.01 -34.31
N LYS A 4 -9.97 35.99 -34.33
CA LYS A 4 -8.77 36.06 -33.48
C LYS A 4 -9.15 36.26 -32.01
N ILE A 5 -10.15 37.10 -31.74
CA ILE A 5 -10.66 37.37 -30.39
C ILE A 5 -11.32 36.10 -29.78
N LEU A 6 -12.11 35.35 -30.58
CA LEU A 6 -12.72 34.11 -30.14
C LEU A 6 -11.66 33.04 -29.82
N ARG A 7 -10.65 32.87 -30.66
CA ARG A 7 -9.52 31.95 -30.41
C ARG A 7 -8.76 32.33 -29.14
N CYS A 8 -8.49 33.62 -28.93
CA CYS A 8 -7.80 34.07 -27.72
C CYS A 8 -8.61 33.78 -26.45
N LYS A 9 -9.93 34.03 -26.45
CA LYS A 9 -10.82 33.69 -25.31
C LYS A 9 -10.90 32.20 -25.07
N PHE A 10 -10.90 31.37 -26.11
CA PHE A 10 -10.89 29.92 -25.99
C PHE A 10 -9.59 29.40 -25.35
N ILE A 11 -8.43 29.86 -25.85
CA ILE A 11 -7.11 29.51 -25.29
C ILE A 11 -7.02 29.96 -23.84
N LEU A 12 -7.44 31.18 -23.51
CA LEU A 12 -7.43 31.68 -22.13
C LEU A 12 -8.28 30.80 -21.20
N ARG A 13 -9.48 30.35 -21.64
CA ARG A 13 -10.33 29.44 -20.85
C ARG A 13 -9.63 28.10 -20.61
N LEU A 14 -8.99 27.51 -21.63
CA LEU A 14 -8.24 26.26 -21.47
C LEU A 14 -7.09 26.41 -20.48
N VAL A 15 -6.32 27.50 -20.56
CA VAL A 15 -5.21 27.77 -19.62
C VAL A 15 -5.73 27.93 -18.19
N VAL A 16 -6.79 28.72 -18.00
CA VAL A 16 -7.39 28.91 -16.66
C VAL A 16 -7.90 27.58 -16.10
N THR A 17 -8.59 26.77 -16.91
CA THR A 17 -9.07 25.45 -16.48
C THR A 17 -7.91 24.52 -16.10
N ALA A 18 -6.86 24.48 -16.92
CA ALA A 18 -5.66 23.69 -16.62
C ALA A 18 -4.97 24.13 -15.31
N CYS A 19 -4.85 25.44 -15.09
CA CYS A 19 -4.31 26.00 -13.85
C CYS A 19 -5.16 25.63 -12.62
N LEU A 20 -6.49 25.68 -12.73
CA LEU A 20 -7.39 25.29 -11.65
C LEU A 20 -7.28 23.80 -11.34
N ILE A 21 -7.24 22.93 -12.35
CA ILE A 21 -7.03 21.49 -12.18
C ILE A 21 -5.70 21.23 -11.47
N LEU A 22 -4.63 21.88 -11.92
CA LEU A 22 -3.31 21.77 -11.32
C LEU A 22 -3.31 22.24 -9.86
N ALA A 23 -3.94 23.38 -9.57
CA ALA A 23 -4.07 23.89 -8.21
C ALA A 23 -4.84 22.93 -7.29
N CYS A 24 -5.95 22.35 -7.79
CA CYS A 24 -6.72 21.33 -7.06
C CYS A 24 -5.89 20.06 -6.80
N LEU A 25 -5.11 19.61 -7.79
CA LEU A 25 -4.20 18.45 -7.62
C LEU A 25 -3.11 18.73 -6.59
N LEU A 26 -2.47 19.90 -6.66
CA LEU A 26 -1.44 20.30 -5.71
C LEU A 26 -2.00 20.43 -4.29
N TRP A 27 -3.20 21.00 -4.16
CA TRP A 27 -3.90 21.09 -2.88
C TRP A 27 -4.22 19.69 -2.33
N TRP A 28 -4.75 18.80 -3.16
CA TRP A 28 -5.07 17.43 -2.75
C TRP A 28 -3.82 16.64 -2.33
N ILE A 29 -2.70 16.78 -3.05
CA ILE A 29 -1.42 16.16 -2.71
C ILE A 29 -0.89 16.73 -1.38
N GLY A 30 -1.02 18.04 -1.16
CA GLY A 30 -0.52 18.74 0.02
C GLY A 30 -1.36 18.54 1.28
N TRP A 31 -2.67 18.73 1.17
CA TRP A 31 -3.62 18.81 2.30
C TRP A 31 -4.81 17.86 2.21
N GLY A 32 -5.04 17.21 1.07
CA GLY A 32 -6.16 16.29 0.92
C GLY A 32 -6.18 15.23 2.04
N SER A 33 -7.38 14.93 2.58
CA SER A 33 -7.54 13.83 3.50
C SER A 33 -7.38 12.52 2.74
N TRP A 34 -6.52 11.65 3.25
CA TRP A 34 -6.50 10.26 2.79
C TRP A 34 -7.73 9.55 3.36
N PRO A 35 -8.46 8.75 2.57
CA PRO A 35 -9.50 7.92 3.13
C PRO A 35 -8.90 7.14 4.30
N ASN A 36 -9.49 7.28 5.49
CA ASN A 36 -9.08 6.47 6.62
C ASN A 36 -9.64 5.07 6.33
N PRO A 37 -8.84 4.11 5.91
CA PRO A 37 -9.37 2.77 5.78
C PRO A 37 -9.79 2.37 7.18
N GLU A 38 -11.08 2.09 7.38
CA GLU A 38 -11.54 1.56 8.65
C GLU A 38 -10.69 0.35 9.01
N LEU A 39 -10.34 0.23 10.29
CA LEU A 39 -9.77 -1.00 10.85
C LEU A 39 -10.77 -2.12 10.57
N GLN A 40 -10.66 -2.72 9.40
CA GLN A 40 -11.52 -3.84 9.06
C GLN A 40 -11.13 -5.00 9.98
N LYS A 41 -12.09 -5.44 10.79
CA LYS A 41 -12.04 -6.80 11.31
C LYS A 41 -11.80 -7.68 10.08
N LEU A 42 -10.75 -8.49 10.12
CA LEU A 42 -10.49 -9.41 9.00
C LEU A 42 -11.76 -10.21 8.73
N PRO A 43 -12.26 -10.23 7.50
CA PRO A 43 -13.53 -10.87 7.16
C PRO A 43 -13.47 -12.41 7.29
N TRP A 44 -12.25 -12.95 7.41
CA TRP A 44 -11.95 -14.39 7.49
C TRP A 44 -10.61 -14.63 8.20
N GLN A 45 -10.35 -15.89 8.56
CA GLN A 45 -9.05 -16.34 9.04
C GLN A 45 -8.04 -16.38 7.87
N PRO A 46 -6.87 -15.77 8.01
CA PRO A 46 -5.84 -15.79 6.96
C PRO A 46 -5.17 -17.16 6.83
N ASP A 47 -4.81 -17.52 5.60
CA ASP A 47 -3.92 -18.64 5.32
C ASP A 47 -2.45 -18.19 5.42
N VAL A 48 -2.16 -16.94 5.04
CA VAL A 48 -0.83 -16.33 5.06
C VAL A 48 -0.91 -14.86 5.44
N ILE A 49 0.08 -14.39 6.19
CA ILE A 49 0.32 -12.97 6.48
C ILE A 49 1.53 -12.51 5.67
N ILE A 50 1.37 -11.49 4.83
CA ILE A 50 2.49 -10.84 4.13
C ILE A 50 2.84 -9.54 4.85
N VAL A 51 4.09 -9.40 5.27
CA VAL A 51 4.63 -8.16 5.84
C VAL A 51 5.41 -7.43 4.75
N LEU A 52 4.92 -6.25 4.35
CA LEU A 52 5.55 -5.45 3.30
C LEU A 52 6.74 -4.66 3.88
N GLY A 53 7.87 -4.70 3.21
CA GLY A 53 9.07 -3.93 3.55
C GLY A 53 8.95 -2.42 3.30
N GLY A 54 9.98 -1.68 3.66
CA GLY A 54 10.06 -0.23 3.43
C GLY A 54 9.18 0.64 4.33
N GLY A 55 8.66 0.10 5.43
CA GLY A 55 7.88 0.83 6.44
C GLY A 55 8.69 1.20 7.69
N ASN A 56 7.96 1.40 8.77
CA ASN A 56 8.48 1.64 10.12
C ASN A 56 8.13 0.47 11.04
N GLU A 57 8.37 0.62 12.33
CA GLU A 57 8.10 -0.40 13.36
C GLU A 57 6.61 -0.77 13.54
N GLU A 58 5.69 -0.01 12.98
CA GLU A 58 4.25 -0.30 13.03
C GLU A 58 3.93 -1.64 12.36
N ARG A 59 4.59 -1.94 11.22
CA ARG A 59 4.34 -3.19 10.49
C ARG A 59 4.72 -4.44 11.26
N PRO A 60 5.94 -4.58 11.82
CA PRO A 60 6.25 -5.76 12.61
C PRO A 60 5.40 -5.87 13.88
N ARG A 61 5.02 -4.77 14.54
CA ARG A 61 4.09 -4.82 15.68
C ARG A 61 2.73 -5.37 15.29
N GLU A 62 2.15 -4.89 14.19
CA GLU A 62 0.87 -5.40 13.69
C GLU A 62 0.98 -6.86 13.25
N ALA A 63 2.08 -7.26 12.61
CA ALA A 63 2.34 -8.65 12.25
C ALA A 63 2.38 -9.55 13.50
N LEU A 64 3.07 -9.14 14.57
CA LEU A 64 3.12 -9.86 15.82
C LEU A 64 1.75 -10.01 16.47
N ARG A 65 0.93 -8.95 16.46
CA ARG A 65 -0.45 -9.00 16.95
C ARG A 65 -1.29 -10.04 16.19
N LEU A 66 -1.13 -10.09 14.87
CA LEU A 66 -1.83 -11.08 14.04
C LEU A 66 -1.36 -12.51 14.30
N VAL A 67 -0.04 -12.72 14.46
CA VAL A 67 0.51 -14.05 14.75
C VAL A 67 0.05 -14.55 16.12
N GLN A 68 -0.07 -13.68 17.13
CA GLN A 68 -0.66 -14.05 18.41
C GLN A 68 -2.11 -14.52 18.27
N LYS A 69 -2.88 -13.90 17.37
CA LYS A 69 -4.27 -14.29 17.10
C LYS A 69 -4.38 -15.53 16.21
N TYR A 70 -3.43 -15.74 15.31
CA TYR A 70 -3.39 -16.83 14.34
C TYR A 70 -2.02 -17.54 14.38
N PRO A 71 -1.72 -18.33 15.43
CA PRO A 71 -0.38 -18.83 15.68
C PRO A 71 0.14 -19.83 14.63
N GLU A 72 -0.76 -20.48 13.89
CA GLU A 72 -0.38 -21.47 12.87
C GLU A 72 -0.14 -20.86 11.48
N VAL A 73 -0.37 -19.55 11.31
CA VAL A 73 -0.27 -18.92 10.02
C VAL A 73 1.20 -18.77 9.56
N SER A 74 1.47 -19.02 8.28
CA SER A 74 2.77 -18.71 7.67
C SER A 74 2.92 -17.22 7.41
N ILE A 75 4.15 -16.73 7.52
CA ILE A 75 4.49 -15.33 7.30
C ILE A 75 5.38 -15.22 6.06
N VAL A 76 5.07 -14.29 5.18
CA VAL A 76 5.94 -13.88 4.07
C VAL A 76 6.42 -12.46 4.35
N VAL A 77 7.73 -12.25 4.43
CA VAL A 77 8.33 -10.90 4.50
C VAL A 77 8.88 -10.60 3.11
N THR A 78 8.44 -9.49 2.50
CA THR A 78 8.80 -9.17 1.11
C THR A 78 9.31 -7.73 0.96
N GLY A 79 10.28 -7.52 0.07
CA GLY A 79 10.90 -6.23 -0.19
C GLY A 79 11.60 -5.64 1.03
N ASP A 80 12.17 -6.50 1.86
CA ASP A 80 12.78 -6.14 3.13
C ASP A 80 14.26 -6.56 3.19
N SER A 81 15.13 -5.63 3.55
CA SER A 81 16.56 -5.87 3.79
C SER A 81 16.86 -6.42 5.21
N GLY A 82 15.89 -6.97 5.91
CA GLY A 82 16.02 -7.53 7.24
C GLY A 82 15.35 -6.72 8.36
N ILE A 83 14.90 -5.50 8.11
CA ILE A 83 14.29 -4.61 9.10
C ILE A 83 12.99 -5.18 9.64
N MET A 84 12.15 -5.75 8.77
CA MET A 84 10.88 -6.37 9.18
C MET A 84 11.10 -7.77 9.76
N LEU A 85 12.10 -8.50 9.27
CA LEU A 85 12.40 -9.86 9.70
C LEU A 85 12.94 -9.92 11.12
N ALA A 86 13.87 -9.03 11.49
CA ALA A 86 14.55 -9.07 12.78
C ALA A 86 13.61 -9.02 14.00
N PRO A 87 12.60 -8.11 14.07
CA PRO A 87 11.64 -8.10 15.16
C PRO A 87 10.82 -9.38 15.28
N LEU A 88 10.45 -10.01 14.17
CA LEU A 88 9.69 -11.27 14.17
C LEU A 88 10.50 -12.42 14.78
N LEU A 89 11.75 -12.55 14.39
CA LEU A 89 12.68 -13.54 14.94
C LEU A 89 12.95 -13.29 16.44
N LYS A 90 13.17 -12.03 16.83
CA LYS A 90 13.38 -11.63 18.23
C LYS A 90 12.17 -11.97 19.11
N ALA A 91 10.97 -11.91 18.57
CA ALA A 91 9.75 -12.29 19.25
C ALA A 91 9.54 -13.84 19.36
N GLY A 92 10.50 -14.63 18.89
CA GLY A 92 10.46 -16.10 19.01
C GLY A 92 9.67 -16.80 17.90
N ILE A 93 9.29 -16.09 16.81
CA ILE A 93 8.63 -16.75 15.68
C ILE A 93 9.62 -17.67 15.00
N GLY A 94 9.28 -18.96 14.90
CA GLY A 94 10.14 -19.97 14.29
C GLY A 94 10.50 -19.63 12.85
N ARG A 95 11.79 -19.76 12.50
CA ARG A 95 12.30 -19.43 11.16
C ARG A 95 11.59 -20.23 10.05
N SER A 96 11.14 -21.45 10.36
CA SER A 96 10.38 -22.30 9.43
C SER A 96 9.01 -21.77 9.05
N LYS A 97 8.43 -20.88 9.86
CA LYS A 97 7.15 -20.19 9.57
C LYS A 97 7.33 -18.92 8.73
N ILE A 98 8.58 -18.47 8.51
CA ILE A 98 8.87 -17.20 7.82
C ILE A 98 9.52 -17.47 6.47
N HIS A 99 8.87 -17.04 5.41
CA HIS A 99 9.41 -17.00 4.05
C HIS A 99 9.89 -15.57 3.77
N HIS A 100 11.17 -15.41 3.46
CA HIS A 100 11.79 -14.10 3.25
C HIS A 100 12.12 -13.90 1.77
N GLU A 101 11.44 -12.96 1.14
CA GLU A 101 11.64 -12.50 -0.22
C GLU A 101 12.35 -11.12 -0.16
N GLN A 102 13.52 -10.99 -0.73
CA GLN A 102 14.43 -9.83 -0.60
C GLN A 102 14.61 -9.04 -1.89
N ALA A 103 14.18 -9.58 -3.02
CA ALA A 103 14.49 -9.00 -4.33
C ALA A 103 13.55 -7.87 -4.72
N ALA A 104 12.33 -7.84 -4.16
CA ALA A 104 11.33 -6.83 -4.50
C ALA A 104 11.74 -5.43 -4.05
N THR A 105 11.69 -4.47 -4.97
CA THR A 105 11.99 -3.04 -4.75
C THR A 105 10.76 -2.15 -4.94
N SER A 106 9.65 -2.73 -5.39
CA SER A 106 8.38 -2.04 -5.64
C SER A 106 7.18 -2.87 -5.18
N THR A 107 6.02 -2.21 -5.01
CA THR A 107 4.79 -2.93 -4.62
C THR A 107 4.32 -3.92 -5.69
N VAL A 108 4.59 -3.65 -6.97
CA VAL A 108 4.32 -4.61 -8.06
C VAL A 108 5.22 -5.84 -7.91
N GLU A 109 6.51 -5.63 -7.66
CA GLU A 109 7.44 -6.75 -7.44
C GLU A 109 7.11 -7.52 -6.17
N ASN A 110 6.71 -6.85 -5.07
CA ASN A 110 6.21 -7.53 -3.89
C ASN A 110 5.07 -8.50 -4.25
N ALA A 111 4.08 -8.03 -5.03
CA ALA A 111 2.99 -8.89 -5.47
C ALA A 111 3.46 -10.01 -6.41
N THR A 112 4.36 -9.71 -7.35
CA THR A 112 4.84 -10.68 -8.33
C THR A 112 5.72 -11.76 -7.69
N PHE A 113 6.68 -11.35 -6.85
CA PHE A 113 7.68 -12.27 -6.29
C PHE A 113 7.14 -13.10 -5.12
N THR A 114 6.08 -12.64 -4.44
CA THR A 114 5.39 -13.46 -3.43
C THR A 114 4.46 -14.48 -4.05
N ASN A 115 4.03 -14.34 -5.32
CA ASN A 115 3.07 -15.26 -5.94
C ASN A 115 3.51 -16.75 -5.88
N PRO A 116 4.74 -17.12 -6.30
CA PRO A 116 5.19 -18.51 -6.23
C PRO A 116 5.28 -19.04 -4.79
N ILE A 117 5.55 -18.18 -3.81
CA ILE A 117 5.57 -18.57 -2.40
C ILE A 117 4.15 -18.90 -1.95
N LEU A 118 3.17 -18.06 -2.29
CA LEU A 118 1.77 -18.25 -1.94
C LEU A 118 1.16 -19.48 -2.64
N ASP A 119 1.58 -19.77 -3.89
CA ASP A 119 1.18 -20.98 -4.63
C ASP A 119 1.68 -22.23 -3.90
N LYS A 120 2.95 -22.24 -3.49
CA LYS A 120 3.54 -23.35 -2.74
C LYS A 120 2.86 -23.58 -1.38
N LEU A 121 2.37 -22.50 -0.74
CA LEU A 121 1.65 -22.56 0.52
C LEU A 121 0.15 -22.85 0.34
N GLY A 122 -0.37 -22.92 -0.89
CA GLY A 122 -1.79 -23.12 -1.17
C GLY A 122 -2.68 -21.97 -0.67
N ALA A 123 -2.09 -20.77 -0.46
CA ALA A 123 -2.79 -19.66 0.18
C ALA A 123 -3.86 -19.06 -0.73
N LYS A 124 -5.07 -18.88 -0.20
CA LYS A 124 -6.21 -18.23 -0.87
C LYS A 124 -6.58 -16.92 -0.19
N ARG A 125 -6.51 -16.84 1.13
CA ARG A 125 -6.88 -15.69 1.96
C ARG A 125 -5.63 -15.09 2.57
N VAL A 126 -5.23 -13.94 2.07
CA VAL A 126 -3.94 -13.31 2.37
C VAL A 126 -4.15 -11.96 3.05
N VAL A 127 -3.49 -11.74 4.17
CA VAL A 127 -3.49 -10.46 4.86
C VAL A 127 -2.19 -9.72 4.58
N LEU A 128 -2.31 -8.49 4.06
CA LEU A 128 -1.17 -7.59 3.84
C LEU A 128 -0.99 -6.73 5.08
N VAL A 129 0.14 -6.87 5.76
CA VAL A 129 0.54 -5.98 6.86
C VAL A 129 1.35 -4.82 6.29
N THR A 130 0.84 -3.60 6.48
CA THR A 130 1.43 -2.40 5.91
C THR A 130 1.07 -1.17 6.76
N ASN A 131 1.36 0.05 6.31
CA ASN A 131 0.88 1.26 6.97
C ASN A 131 -0.50 1.67 6.41
N TRP A 132 -1.31 2.34 7.23
CA TRP A 132 -2.67 2.75 6.87
C TRP A 132 -2.74 3.53 5.54
N PHE A 133 -1.80 4.44 5.28
CA PHE A 133 -1.74 5.24 4.04
C PHE A 133 -1.31 4.43 2.82
N HIS A 134 -0.62 3.31 3.01
CA HIS A 134 -0.14 2.42 1.95
C HIS A 134 -1.10 1.29 1.62
N ALA A 135 -2.03 0.97 2.51
CA ALA A 135 -2.95 -0.16 2.40
C ALA A 135 -3.82 -0.13 1.12
N PRO A 136 -4.45 0.99 0.71
CA PRO A 136 -5.27 1.02 -0.51
C PRO A 136 -4.47 0.63 -1.75
N ARG A 137 -3.27 1.20 -1.93
CA ARG A 137 -2.43 0.90 -3.09
C ARG A 137 -1.90 -0.52 -3.06
N SER A 138 -1.50 -1.02 -1.90
CA SER A 138 -1.06 -2.41 -1.77
C SER A 138 -2.16 -3.39 -2.14
N LEU A 139 -3.37 -3.20 -1.62
CA LEU A 139 -4.52 -4.04 -1.95
C LEU A 139 -4.85 -4.02 -3.45
N ALA A 140 -4.88 -2.84 -4.06
CA ALA A 140 -5.17 -2.69 -5.49
C ALA A 140 -4.13 -3.42 -6.35
N VAL A 141 -2.83 -3.28 -6.02
CA VAL A 141 -1.73 -3.94 -6.73
C VAL A 141 -1.81 -5.46 -6.57
N PHE A 142 -1.96 -5.98 -5.35
CA PHE A 142 -2.00 -7.42 -5.10
C PHE A 142 -3.22 -8.07 -5.76
N ARG A 143 -4.41 -7.48 -5.66
CA ARG A 143 -5.62 -7.95 -6.34
C ARG A 143 -5.46 -7.97 -7.86
N ARG A 144 -4.80 -6.97 -8.44
CA ARG A 144 -4.54 -6.89 -9.89
C ARG A 144 -3.60 -7.99 -10.36
N HIS A 145 -2.53 -8.27 -9.59
CA HIS A 145 -1.50 -9.23 -9.99
C HIS A 145 -1.81 -10.68 -9.59
N GLN A 146 -2.73 -10.88 -8.65
CA GLN A 146 -3.09 -12.20 -8.12
C GLN A 146 -4.61 -12.35 -7.98
N PRO A 147 -5.38 -12.30 -9.08
CA PRO A 147 -6.84 -12.23 -9.06
C PRO A 147 -7.54 -13.48 -8.49
N GLY A 148 -6.81 -14.58 -8.34
CA GLY A 148 -7.35 -15.83 -7.76
C GLY A 148 -7.33 -15.90 -6.24
N ARG A 149 -6.95 -14.80 -5.52
CA ARG A 149 -6.86 -14.74 -4.07
C ARG A 149 -7.69 -13.62 -3.48
N GLU A 150 -8.10 -13.80 -2.24
CA GLU A 150 -8.73 -12.77 -1.42
C GLU A 150 -7.67 -12.03 -0.61
N PHE A 151 -7.71 -10.70 -0.66
CA PHE A 151 -6.78 -9.84 0.07
C PHE A 151 -7.51 -8.91 1.02
N ALA A 152 -7.04 -8.88 2.26
CA ALA A 152 -7.36 -7.87 3.26
C ALA A 152 -6.07 -7.17 3.71
N ALA A 153 -6.17 -5.98 4.30
CA ALA A 153 -5.04 -5.28 4.88
C ALA A 153 -5.19 -5.17 6.39
N ALA A 154 -4.07 -5.28 7.08
CA ALA A 154 -3.96 -4.98 8.50
C ALA A 154 -2.89 -3.91 8.71
N PHE A 155 -3.17 -2.96 9.58
CA PHE A 155 -2.31 -1.83 9.88
C PHE A 155 -2.69 -1.22 11.23
N GLU A 156 -1.72 -0.57 11.87
CA GLU A 156 -2.02 0.26 13.03
C GLU A 156 -2.90 1.45 12.63
N PRO A 157 -3.86 1.86 13.48
CA PRO A 157 -4.72 3.00 13.19
C PRO A 157 -3.91 4.25 12.87
N LYS A 158 -4.48 5.12 12.01
CA LYS A 158 -3.92 6.46 11.80
C LYS A 158 -3.79 7.18 13.14
N PRO A 159 -2.58 7.62 13.53
CA PRO A 159 -2.41 8.32 14.80
C PRO A 159 -3.15 9.67 14.79
N GLU A 160 -3.73 10.05 15.92
CA GLU A 160 -4.38 11.36 16.09
C GLU A 160 -3.40 12.49 15.77
N LYS A 161 -2.18 12.39 16.28
CA LYS A 161 -1.10 13.34 16.00
C LYS A 161 -0.07 12.73 15.07
N MET A 162 -0.14 13.12 13.81
CA MET A 162 0.80 12.65 12.79
C MET A 162 2.20 13.26 12.98
N SER A 163 3.23 12.40 12.98
CA SER A 163 4.63 12.81 12.91
C SER A 163 4.98 13.41 11.53
N ASN A 164 6.16 14.04 11.42
CA ASN A 164 6.68 14.53 10.15
C ASN A 164 6.83 13.37 9.12
N TRP A 165 7.23 12.19 9.59
CA TRP A 165 7.35 11.00 8.77
C TRP A 165 5.99 10.57 8.20
N HIS A 166 4.93 10.51 9.02
CA HIS A 166 3.58 10.15 8.54
C HIS A 166 3.07 11.14 7.48
N ARG A 167 3.29 12.45 7.69
CA ARG A 167 2.89 13.47 6.72
C ARG A 167 3.65 13.33 5.40
N TYR A 168 4.97 13.13 5.47
CA TYR A 168 5.80 12.91 4.29
C TYR A 168 5.40 11.64 3.55
N ALA A 169 5.30 10.50 4.24
CA ALA A 169 4.94 9.22 3.68
C ALA A 169 3.55 9.24 3.02
N SER A 170 2.55 9.85 3.67
CA SER A 170 1.20 9.98 3.10
C SER A 170 1.17 10.83 1.83
N ARG A 171 1.97 11.91 1.75
CA ARG A 171 2.08 12.73 0.53
C ARG A 171 2.73 11.93 -0.61
N ARG A 172 3.81 11.22 -0.30
CA ARG A 172 4.50 10.36 -1.25
C ARG A 172 3.58 9.26 -1.78
N GLU A 173 2.73 8.68 -0.94
CA GLU A 173 1.76 7.66 -1.36
C GLU A 173 0.71 8.22 -2.33
N ARG A 174 0.24 9.45 -2.14
CA ARG A 174 -0.68 10.09 -3.10
C ARG A 174 -0.06 10.26 -4.48
N LEU A 175 1.21 10.68 -4.52
CA LEU A 175 1.96 10.76 -5.78
C LEU A 175 2.16 9.37 -6.40
N ALA A 176 2.52 8.38 -5.58
CA ALA A 176 2.66 7.00 -6.04
C ALA A 176 1.34 6.46 -6.61
N ALA A 177 0.20 6.71 -5.97
CA ALA A 177 -1.11 6.31 -6.46
C ALA A 177 -1.42 6.87 -7.85
N LEU A 178 -1.09 8.15 -8.11
CA LEU A 178 -1.22 8.74 -9.45
C LEU A 178 -0.29 8.07 -10.47
N VAL A 179 0.95 7.78 -10.10
CA VAL A 179 1.90 7.08 -10.98
C VAL A 179 1.36 5.68 -11.33
N TYR A 180 0.86 4.93 -10.34
CA TYR A 180 0.30 3.60 -10.56
C TYR A 180 -0.98 3.64 -11.40
N LEU A 181 -1.81 4.68 -11.25
CA LEU A 181 -2.98 4.89 -12.10
C LEU A 181 -2.58 5.07 -13.57
N VAL A 182 -1.60 5.94 -13.83
CA VAL A 182 -1.20 6.29 -15.21
C VAL A 182 -0.38 5.16 -15.85
N ARG A 183 0.62 4.63 -15.15
CA ARG A 183 1.56 3.64 -15.68
C ARG A 183 0.95 2.24 -15.73
N ASP A 184 0.30 1.82 -14.66
CA ASP A 184 -0.12 0.43 -14.46
C ASP A 184 -1.64 0.26 -14.57
N ARG A 185 -2.39 1.37 -14.74
CA ARG A 185 -3.86 1.40 -14.75
C ARG A 185 -4.46 0.78 -13.48
N ILE A 186 -3.82 1.00 -12.35
CA ILE A 186 -4.24 0.52 -11.04
C ILE A 186 -4.90 1.67 -10.28
N TRP A 187 -6.20 1.53 -10.03
CA TRP A 187 -6.97 2.46 -9.22
C TRP A 187 -6.86 2.10 -7.74
N SER A 188 -6.39 3.03 -6.90
CA SER A 188 -6.14 2.79 -5.48
C SER A 188 -6.67 3.90 -4.55
N PHE A 189 -7.68 4.64 -5.01
CA PHE A 189 -8.31 5.71 -4.25
C PHE A 189 -9.67 5.27 -3.71
#